data_3162d3034697844d8927723b54a350ed
#
_entry.id   3162d3034697844d8927723b54a350ed
#
_cell.length_a   1.000
_cell.length_b   1.000
_cell.length_c   1.000
_cell.angle_alpha   90.00
_cell.angle_beta   90.00
_cell.angle_gamma   90.00
#
_symmetry.space_group_name_H-M   'P 1'
#
loop_
_entity.id
_entity.type
_entity.pdbx_description
1 polymer ?
#
loop_
_entity_poly.entity_id
_entity_poly.type
_entity_poly.pdbx_seq_one_letter_code
_entity_poly.pdbx_strand_id
1 'polypeptide(L)'
;TIAGLIALKPRDLRAFMAARRAEGIGGRSLMRMLAGLRSFARFLEREGHGSVAALGAVCSPKVERRLPRPLPISATLAMTAPETRPDDDRAPWVLARDAAVIALLYGSGLRISEALGLTARDAPMPGIDEVRVTGKGGKVRAVPVLPAVAEAVAAYLSLCPHPLDPEGPLFVGVKGGPLSPRVVQYAVSALRGALGLPESATPHALRHSFATHLLARRGELRAIQELLGHASLSTTQIYTKVDAARLMSAFEDAHPRARRLPPSEPPSPRSETVDAEQGTSARSGYAVRQDRPVERRNA
;
A
#
# COMPACT_ATOMS: atom_id res chain seq x y z
N THR A 1 14.71 23.69 33.49
CA THR A 1 13.75 24.77 33.79
C THR A 1 13.50 25.58 32.51
N ILE A 2 12.31 26.23 32.40
CA ILE A 2 11.97 27.13 31.32
C ILE A 2 12.98 28.29 31.23
N ALA A 3 13.34 28.86 32.35
CA ALA A 3 14.34 29.92 32.42
C ALA A 3 15.69 29.49 31.83
N GLY A 4 16.14 28.25 32.08
CA GLY A 4 17.36 27.71 31.44
C GLY A 4 17.27 27.56 29.94
N LEU A 5 16.07 27.22 29.39
CA LEU A 5 15.87 27.15 27.96
C LEU A 5 15.91 28.52 27.28
N ILE A 6 15.35 29.55 27.91
CA ILE A 6 15.37 30.92 27.43
C ILE A 6 16.78 31.50 27.44
N ALA A 7 17.60 31.09 28.42
CA ALA A 7 19.00 31.53 28.57
C ALA A 7 19.98 30.83 27.60
N LEU A 8 19.54 29.83 26.81
CA LEU A 8 20.40 29.12 25.89
C LEU A 8 21.06 30.08 24.88
N LYS A 9 22.32 29.83 24.60
CA LYS A 9 23.10 30.52 23.58
C LYS A 9 23.21 29.65 22.31
N PRO A 10 23.43 30.22 21.14
CA PRO A 10 23.62 29.44 19.92
C PRO A 10 24.74 28.39 20.00
N ARG A 11 25.79 28.66 20.83
CA ARG A 11 26.86 27.70 21.07
C ARG A 11 26.38 26.42 21.78
N ASP A 12 25.44 26.54 22.70
CA ASP A 12 24.94 25.42 23.52
C ASP A 12 24.13 24.47 22.61
N LEU A 13 23.33 25.03 21.70
CA LEU A 13 22.60 24.26 20.69
C LEU A 13 23.51 23.59 19.68
N ARG A 14 24.61 24.28 19.27
CA ARG A 14 25.62 23.66 18.38
C ARG A 14 26.33 22.50 19.09
N ALA A 15 26.69 22.68 20.38
CA ALA A 15 27.32 21.64 21.20
C ALA A 15 26.37 20.43 21.35
N PHE A 16 25.08 20.66 21.64
CA PHE A 16 24.06 19.63 21.70
C PHE A 16 23.97 18.86 20.37
N MET A 17 23.88 19.55 19.23
CA MET A 17 23.81 18.94 17.92
C MET A 17 25.07 18.13 17.57
N ALA A 18 26.26 18.63 17.98
CA ALA A 18 27.53 17.92 17.82
C ALA A 18 27.58 16.64 18.65
N ALA A 19 27.16 16.70 19.93
CA ALA A 19 27.07 15.53 20.81
C ALA A 19 26.14 14.45 20.23
N ARG A 20 24.92 14.84 19.82
CA ARG A 20 23.99 13.90 19.17
C ARG A 20 24.55 13.26 17.90
N ARG A 21 25.33 14.03 17.13
CA ARG A 21 26.01 13.50 15.94
C ARG A 21 27.11 12.50 16.30
N ALA A 22 27.87 12.77 17.36
CA ALA A 22 28.90 11.84 17.86
C ALA A 22 28.30 10.51 18.34
N GLU A 23 27.04 10.52 18.82
CA GLU A 23 26.28 9.32 19.17
C GLU A 23 25.71 8.59 17.94
N GLY A 24 26.06 8.98 16.72
CA GLY A 24 25.60 8.35 15.49
C GLY A 24 24.24 8.83 14.97
N ILE A 25 23.63 9.88 15.56
CA ILE A 25 22.37 10.40 15.09
C ILE A 25 22.53 11.07 13.73
N GLY A 26 21.84 10.54 12.72
CA GLY A 26 21.88 11.04 11.34
C GLY A 26 21.28 12.43 11.18
N GLY A 27 21.73 13.17 10.14
CA GLY A 27 21.35 14.56 9.89
C GLY A 27 19.83 14.80 9.78
N ARG A 28 19.04 13.85 9.25
CA ARG A 28 17.57 13.95 9.21
C ARG A 28 16.93 13.90 10.60
N SER A 29 17.46 13.09 11.49
CA SER A 29 16.99 13.03 12.88
C SER A 29 17.35 14.31 13.64
N LEU A 30 18.55 14.83 13.43
CA LEU A 30 18.96 16.12 13.97
C LEU A 30 18.07 17.28 13.49
N MET A 31 17.70 17.30 12.21
CA MET A 31 16.75 18.28 11.67
C MET A 31 15.37 18.17 12.36
N ARG A 32 14.87 16.95 12.60
CA ARG A 32 13.60 16.75 13.31
C ARG A 32 13.68 17.21 14.76
N MET A 33 14.78 16.91 15.45
CA MET A 33 15.02 17.39 16.82
C MET A 33 15.02 18.91 16.87
N LEU A 34 15.75 19.59 15.96
CA LEU A 34 15.79 21.04 15.91
C LEU A 34 14.42 21.66 15.55
N ALA A 35 13.65 21.02 14.67
CA ALA A 35 12.27 21.44 14.36
C ALA A 35 11.34 21.30 15.57
N GLY A 36 11.47 20.23 16.36
CA GLY A 36 10.73 20.04 17.59
C GLY A 36 11.07 21.11 18.64
N LEU A 37 12.36 21.39 18.83
CA LEU A 37 12.80 22.45 19.74
C LEU A 37 12.27 23.84 19.30
N ARG A 38 12.29 24.14 18.01
CA ARG A 38 11.72 25.39 17.47
C ARG A 38 10.20 25.48 17.66
N SER A 39 9.50 24.37 17.50
CA SER A 39 8.06 24.32 17.74
C SER A 39 7.73 24.56 19.20
N PHE A 40 8.50 23.96 20.11
CA PHE A 40 8.36 24.15 21.55
C PHE A 40 8.70 25.60 21.97
N ALA A 41 9.77 26.18 21.41
CA ALA A 41 10.11 27.58 21.67
C ALA A 41 8.99 28.54 21.25
N ARG A 42 8.38 28.34 20.07
CA ARG A 42 7.22 29.12 19.63
C ARG A 42 5.98 28.94 20.54
N PHE A 43 5.82 27.75 21.11
CA PHE A 43 4.78 27.52 22.10
C PHE A 43 5.06 28.35 23.38
N LEU A 44 6.28 28.30 23.93
CA LEU A 44 6.66 29.09 25.11
C LEU A 44 6.49 30.60 24.88
N GLU A 45 6.82 31.08 23.71
CA GLU A 45 6.63 32.49 23.32
C GLU A 45 5.16 32.90 23.30
N ARG A 46 4.28 32.06 22.76
CA ARG A 46 2.82 32.29 22.77
C ARG A 46 2.21 32.26 24.16
N GLU A 47 2.72 31.41 25.04
CA GLU A 47 2.28 31.30 26.44
C GLU A 47 2.91 32.40 27.32
N GLY A 48 3.65 33.36 26.76
CA GLY A 48 4.24 34.48 27.51
C GLY A 48 5.46 34.15 28.33
N HIS A 49 6.06 32.96 28.21
CA HIS A 49 7.23 32.55 28.98
C HIS A 49 8.55 33.19 28.47
N GLY A 50 8.54 33.84 27.32
CA GLY A 50 9.71 34.45 26.68
C GLY A 50 10.17 33.76 25.40
N SER A 51 11.11 34.38 24.70
CA SER A 51 11.60 33.90 23.38
C SER A 51 12.96 33.20 23.52
N VAL A 52 13.12 32.07 22.81
CA VAL A 52 14.39 31.33 22.72
C VAL A 52 15.14 31.76 21.45
N ALA A 53 15.69 32.96 21.45
CA ALA A 53 16.36 33.58 20.30
C ALA A 53 17.49 32.70 19.70
N ALA A 54 18.18 31.92 20.54
CA ALA A 54 19.23 31.01 20.12
C ALA A 54 18.80 30.00 19.05
N LEU A 55 17.52 29.56 19.04
CA LEU A 55 16.99 28.58 18.07
C LEU A 55 16.81 29.17 16.67
N GLY A 56 16.64 30.48 16.55
CA GLY A 56 16.63 31.19 15.26
C GLY A 56 18.03 31.31 14.64
N ALA A 57 19.05 31.44 15.50
CA ALA A 57 20.44 31.66 15.07
C ALA A 57 21.20 30.36 14.66
N VAL A 58 20.61 29.15 14.86
CA VAL A 58 21.24 27.88 14.50
C VAL A 58 20.68 27.39 13.18
N CYS A 59 21.57 27.20 12.19
CA CYS A 59 21.18 26.62 10.90
C CYS A 59 20.86 25.12 11.03
N SER A 60 19.86 24.67 10.28
CA SER A 60 19.57 23.24 10.16
C SER A 60 20.73 22.51 9.45
N PRO A 61 21.05 21.28 9.85
CA PRO A 61 22.03 20.46 9.12
C PRO A 61 21.67 20.35 7.65
N LYS A 62 22.66 20.51 6.77
CA LYS A 62 22.48 20.19 5.35
C LYS A 62 22.32 18.66 5.23
N VAL A 63 21.20 18.22 4.72
CA VAL A 63 20.94 16.82 4.41
C VAL A 63 20.77 16.71 2.90
N GLU A 64 21.53 15.82 2.31
CA GLU A 64 21.41 15.51 0.89
C GLU A 64 19.97 15.04 0.61
N ARG A 65 19.27 15.75 -0.25
CA ARG A 65 17.94 15.34 -0.72
C ARG A 65 18.14 14.27 -1.77
N ARG A 66 18.27 13.03 -1.34
CA ARG A 66 18.11 11.90 -2.27
C ARG A 66 16.67 11.90 -2.74
N LEU A 67 16.46 12.16 -4.02
CA LEU A 67 15.15 11.95 -4.64
C LEU A 67 14.81 10.47 -4.46
N PRO A 68 13.65 10.16 -3.89
CA PRO A 68 13.20 8.79 -3.79
C PRO A 68 13.17 8.19 -5.20
N ARG A 69 13.90 7.11 -5.43
CA ARG A 69 13.79 6.37 -6.69
C ARG A 69 12.47 5.61 -6.66
N PRO A 70 11.64 5.69 -7.71
CA PRO A 70 10.45 4.87 -7.81
C PRO A 70 10.85 3.40 -7.82
N LEU A 71 10.03 2.55 -7.25
CA LEU A 71 10.21 1.11 -7.31
C LEU A 71 9.97 0.64 -8.76
N PRO A 72 10.69 -0.37 -9.26
CA PRO A 72 10.38 -0.98 -10.55
C PRO A 72 8.90 -1.44 -10.61
N ILE A 73 8.30 -1.37 -11.79
CA ILE A 73 6.89 -1.81 -11.99
C ILE A 73 6.72 -3.27 -11.57
N SER A 74 7.65 -4.15 -11.99
CA SER A 74 7.62 -5.57 -11.60
C SER A 74 7.63 -5.78 -10.09
N ALA A 75 8.46 -5.03 -9.36
CA ALA A 75 8.52 -5.09 -7.90
C ALA A 75 7.21 -4.62 -7.25
N THR A 76 6.62 -3.53 -7.75
CA THR A 76 5.34 -3.03 -7.21
C THR A 76 4.19 -4.00 -7.49
N LEU A 77 4.17 -4.64 -8.65
CA LEU A 77 3.19 -5.68 -8.98
C LEU A 77 3.37 -6.92 -8.10
N ALA A 78 4.60 -7.39 -7.90
CA ALA A 78 4.90 -8.50 -7.00
C ALA A 78 4.44 -8.22 -5.56
N MET A 79 4.62 -7.00 -5.05
CA MET A 79 4.15 -6.62 -3.71
C MET A 79 2.62 -6.65 -3.55
N THR A 80 1.86 -6.57 -4.62
CA THR A 80 0.39 -6.60 -4.58
C THR A 80 -0.19 -8.00 -4.84
N ALA A 81 0.64 -8.98 -5.20
CA ALA A 81 0.22 -10.34 -5.47
C ALA A 81 0.33 -11.18 -4.19
N PRO A 82 -0.76 -11.80 -3.70
CA PRO A 82 -0.72 -12.67 -2.51
C PRO A 82 0.20 -13.88 -2.71
N GLU A 83 0.30 -14.38 -3.94
CA GLU A 83 1.03 -15.58 -4.34
C GLU A 83 2.55 -15.43 -4.17
N THR A 84 3.06 -14.21 -4.01
CA THR A 84 4.48 -13.95 -3.76
C THR A 84 4.92 -14.25 -2.32
N ARG A 85 4.04 -14.88 -1.52
CA ARG A 85 4.25 -15.18 -0.09
C ARG A 85 4.02 -16.65 0.25
N PRO A 86 4.66 -17.61 -0.46
CA PRO A 86 4.38 -19.04 -0.27
C PRO A 86 4.71 -19.53 1.15
N ASP A 87 5.69 -18.90 1.82
CA ASP A 87 6.17 -19.29 3.14
C ASP A 87 5.59 -18.43 4.28
N ASP A 88 4.50 -17.70 4.03
CA ASP A 88 3.89 -16.83 5.03
C ASP A 88 2.74 -17.54 5.74
N ASP A 89 2.99 -18.04 6.96
CA ASP A 89 2.05 -18.81 7.80
C ASP A 89 0.83 -17.99 8.30
N ARG A 90 0.74 -16.71 7.95
CA ARG A 90 -0.40 -15.88 8.34
C ARG A 90 -1.67 -16.33 7.63
N ALA A 91 -2.80 -16.18 8.33
CA ALA A 91 -4.11 -16.54 7.78
C ALA A 91 -4.35 -15.93 6.39
N PRO A 92 -4.93 -16.66 5.42
CA PRO A 92 -5.12 -16.19 4.05
C PRO A 92 -5.81 -14.83 3.93
N TRP A 93 -6.79 -14.55 4.80
CA TRP A 93 -7.48 -13.27 4.83
C TRP A 93 -6.56 -12.09 5.23
N VAL A 94 -5.54 -12.35 6.07
CA VAL A 94 -4.54 -11.33 6.47
C VAL A 94 -3.65 -10.99 5.27
N LEU A 95 -3.27 -11.99 4.50
CA LEU A 95 -2.47 -11.80 3.27
C LEU A 95 -3.27 -11.03 2.21
N ALA A 96 -4.55 -11.40 2.01
CA ALA A 96 -5.46 -10.71 1.11
C ALA A 96 -5.70 -9.25 1.55
N ARG A 97 -5.89 -9.00 2.86
CA ARG A 97 -6.00 -7.66 3.43
C ARG A 97 -4.78 -6.80 3.11
N ASP A 98 -3.60 -7.34 3.39
CA ASP A 98 -2.35 -6.61 3.17
C ASP A 98 -2.12 -6.33 1.67
N ALA A 99 -2.48 -7.28 0.80
CA ALA A 99 -2.45 -7.10 -0.65
C ALA A 99 -3.44 -6.02 -1.12
N ALA A 100 -4.66 -6.00 -0.59
CA ALA A 100 -5.67 -4.98 -0.90
C ALA A 100 -5.22 -3.58 -0.49
N VAL A 101 -4.66 -3.42 0.73
CA VAL A 101 -4.11 -2.14 1.17
C VAL A 101 -2.97 -1.70 0.25
N ILE A 102 -2.02 -2.57 -0.07
CA ILE A 102 -0.89 -2.27 -0.97
C ILE A 102 -1.39 -1.90 -2.37
N ALA A 103 -2.42 -2.60 -2.87
CA ALA A 103 -3.06 -2.30 -4.14
C ALA A 103 -3.66 -0.88 -4.15
N LEU A 104 -4.31 -0.43 -3.09
CA LEU A 104 -4.80 0.94 -2.94
C LEU A 104 -3.67 1.98 -2.92
N LEU A 105 -2.56 1.68 -2.24
CA LEU A 105 -1.41 2.59 -2.20
C LEU A 105 -0.75 2.78 -3.57
N TYR A 106 -0.60 1.70 -4.33
CA TYR A 106 0.04 1.73 -5.64
C TYR A 106 -0.95 1.90 -6.79
N GLY A 107 -2.11 1.25 -6.78
CA GLY A 107 -3.08 1.28 -7.87
C GLY A 107 -3.97 2.53 -7.89
N SER A 108 -4.23 3.13 -6.74
CA SER A 108 -5.01 4.38 -6.62
C SER A 108 -4.21 5.52 -6.00
N GLY A 109 -2.96 5.31 -5.67
CA GLY A 109 -2.07 6.34 -5.13
C GLY A 109 -2.51 6.92 -3.79
N LEU A 110 -3.23 6.18 -2.96
CA LEU A 110 -3.70 6.67 -1.66
C LEU A 110 -2.57 6.81 -0.65
N ARG A 111 -2.72 7.74 0.29
CA ARG A 111 -1.91 7.72 1.52
C ARG A 111 -2.38 6.57 2.40
N ILE A 112 -1.48 6.03 3.22
CA ILE A 112 -1.84 4.95 4.16
C ILE A 112 -3.03 5.34 5.06
N SER A 113 -3.07 6.58 5.55
CA SER A 113 -4.19 7.07 6.36
C SER A 113 -5.49 7.21 5.57
N GLU A 114 -5.42 7.50 4.27
CA GLU A 114 -6.60 7.58 3.39
C GLU A 114 -7.14 6.18 3.08
N ALA A 115 -6.26 5.23 2.78
CA ALA A 115 -6.65 3.84 2.56
C ALA A 115 -7.28 3.21 3.81
N LEU A 116 -6.69 3.43 4.99
CA LEU A 116 -7.20 2.90 6.26
C LEU A 116 -8.41 3.68 6.81
N GLY A 117 -8.67 4.86 6.27
CA GLY A 117 -9.86 5.68 6.60
C GLY A 117 -11.09 5.36 5.74
N LEU A 118 -10.99 4.42 4.80
CA LEU A 118 -12.16 3.95 4.05
C LEU A 118 -13.09 3.16 4.97
N THR A 119 -14.40 3.40 4.82
CA THR A 119 -15.43 2.61 5.48
C THR A 119 -15.77 1.36 4.67
N ALA A 120 -16.40 0.38 5.29
CA ALA A 120 -16.86 -0.81 4.56
C ALA A 120 -17.92 -0.45 3.49
N ARG A 121 -18.74 0.58 3.73
CA ARG A 121 -19.69 1.12 2.75
C ARG A 121 -19.01 1.68 1.51
N ASP A 122 -17.87 2.36 1.69
CA ASP A 122 -17.12 3.01 0.60
C ASP A 122 -16.08 2.07 -0.03
N ALA A 123 -16.18 0.77 0.23
CA ALA A 123 -15.25 -0.21 -0.32
C ALA A 123 -15.26 -0.18 -1.86
N PRO A 124 -14.10 -0.07 -2.50
CA PRO A 124 -14.01 -0.16 -3.96
C PRO A 124 -14.26 -1.59 -4.41
N MET A 125 -15.48 -1.87 -4.84
CA MET A 125 -15.89 -3.16 -5.36
C MET A 125 -15.81 -3.22 -6.89
N PRO A 126 -15.76 -4.41 -7.50
CA PRO A 126 -15.86 -4.55 -8.95
C PRO A 126 -17.09 -3.82 -9.52
N GLY A 127 -16.85 -2.97 -10.51
CA GLY A 127 -17.89 -2.08 -11.09
C GLY A 127 -17.94 -0.68 -10.48
N ILE A 128 -17.12 -0.39 -9.45
CA ILE A 128 -16.94 0.96 -8.91
C ILE A 128 -15.65 1.56 -9.48
N ASP A 129 -15.79 2.63 -10.24
CA ASP A 129 -14.68 3.27 -10.94
C ASP A 129 -13.98 4.35 -10.12
N GLU A 130 -14.60 4.81 -9.02
CA GLU A 130 -14.02 5.83 -8.15
C GLU A 130 -14.40 5.63 -6.68
N VAL A 131 -13.51 6.04 -5.79
CA VAL A 131 -13.80 6.15 -4.35
C VAL A 131 -13.54 7.56 -3.85
N ARG A 132 -14.33 7.98 -2.86
CA ARG A 132 -14.15 9.27 -2.18
C ARG A 132 -13.24 9.08 -0.98
N VAL A 133 -12.20 9.89 -0.90
CA VAL A 133 -11.24 9.86 0.21
C VAL A 133 -11.13 11.22 0.86
N THR A 134 -11.07 11.21 2.18
CA THR A 134 -10.85 12.43 2.97
C THR A 134 -9.36 12.61 3.23
N GLY A 135 -8.80 13.67 2.66
CA GLY A 135 -7.40 14.03 2.79
C GLY A 135 -7.10 14.92 4.01
N LYS A 136 -5.86 15.40 4.08
CA LYS A 136 -5.41 16.33 5.13
C LYS A 136 -6.29 17.60 5.14
N GLY A 137 -6.78 17.99 6.32
CA GLY A 137 -7.64 19.17 6.50
C GLY A 137 -9.09 18.95 6.09
N GLY A 138 -9.57 17.70 6.05
CA GLY A 138 -10.98 17.40 5.76
C GLY A 138 -11.38 17.52 4.28
N LYS A 139 -10.43 17.77 3.38
CA LYS A 139 -10.72 17.88 1.94
C LYS A 139 -11.07 16.52 1.36
N VAL A 140 -12.24 16.42 0.76
CA VAL A 140 -12.70 15.22 0.05
C VAL A 140 -12.32 15.32 -1.43
N ARG A 141 -11.83 14.21 -2.00
CA ARG A 141 -11.59 14.07 -3.42
C ARG A 141 -12.00 12.69 -3.92
N ALA A 142 -12.42 12.60 -5.16
CA ALA A 142 -12.60 11.35 -5.86
C ALA A 142 -11.22 10.82 -6.33
N VAL A 143 -11.04 9.52 -6.28
CA VAL A 143 -9.84 8.84 -6.74
C VAL A 143 -10.26 7.65 -7.58
N PRO A 144 -9.75 7.50 -8.81
CA PRO A 144 -10.09 6.37 -9.66
C PRO A 144 -9.58 5.07 -9.08
N VAL A 145 -10.35 4.01 -9.31
CA VAL A 145 -10.07 2.65 -8.85
C VAL A 145 -9.85 1.77 -10.07
N LEU A 146 -8.69 1.14 -10.15
CA LEU A 146 -8.43 0.13 -11.15
C LEU A 146 -9.20 -1.16 -10.85
N PRO A 147 -9.66 -1.90 -11.86
CA PRO A 147 -10.31 -3.20 -11.67
C PRO A 147 -9.51 -4.14 -10.74
N ALA A 148 -8.20 -4.24 -10.92
CA ALA A 148 -7.33 -5.06 -10.08
C ALA A 148 -7.27 -4.61 -8.60
N VAL A 149 -7.53 -3.33 -8.29
CA VAL A 149 -7.65 -2.84 -6.91
C VAL A 149 -8.98 -3.28 -6.32
N ALA A 150 -10.07 -3.14 -7.07
CA ALA A 150 -11.41 -3.59 -6.65
C ALA A 150 -11.44 -5.11 -6.42
N GLU A 151 -10.82 -5.90 -7.32
CA GLU A 151 -10.67 -7.35 -7.18
C GLU A 151 -9.89 -7.72 -5.91
N ALA A 152 -8.78 -7.04 -5.62
CA ALA A 152 -8.00 -7.28 -4.40
C ALA A 152 -8.81 -6.98 -3.13
N VAL A 153 -9.62 -5.91 -3.13
CA VAL A 153 -10.50 -5.58 -2.00
C VAL A 153 -11.62 -6.61 -1.87
N ALA A 154 -12.23 -7.03 -2.97
CA ALA A 154 -13.26 -8.07 -2.97
C ALA A 154 -12.71 -9.41 -2.44
N ALA A 155 -11.50 -9.80 -2.85
CA ALA A 155 -10.82 -11.00 -2.34
C ALA A 155 -10.58 -10.91 -0.82
N TYR A 156 -10.17 -9.75 -0.31
CA TYR A 156 -10.05 -9.54 1.13
C TYR A 156 -11.40 -9.71 1.83
N LEU A 157 -12.44 -9.05 1.33
CA LEU A 157 -13.77 -9.09 1.95
C LEU A 157 -14.37 -10.50 1.97
N SER A 158 -14.15 -11.29 0.91
CA SER A 158 -14.62 -12.68 0.84
C SER A 158 -13.95 -13.61 1.86
N LEU A 159 -12.73 -13.30 2.27
CA LEU A 159 -11.95 -14.11 3.20
C LEU A 159 -11.99 -13.59 4.64
N CYS A 160 -12.41 -12.35 4.86
CA CYS A 160 -12.39 -11.71 6.18
C CYS A 160 -13.38 -12.39 7.14
N PRO A 161 -12.92 -12.94 8.28
CA PRO A 161 -13.78 -13.64 9.23
C PRO A 161 -14.57 -12.69 10.13
N HIS A 162 -14.25 -11.40 10.11
CA HIS A 162 -14.89 -10.41 10.98
C HIS A 162 -16.08 -9.77 10.28
N PRO A 163 -17.25 -9.65 10.93
CA PRO A 163 -18.35 -8.84 10.43
C PRO A 163 -17.91 -7.38 10.38
N LEU A 164 -18.07 -6.74 9.23
CA LEU A 164 -17.73 -5.33 9.04
C LEU A 164 -18.99 -4.48 9.13
N ASP A 165 -18.97 -3.51 10.05
CA ASP A 165 -19.99 -2.47 10.10
C ASP A 165 -19.86 -1.58 8.84
N PRO A 166 -20.93 -1.30 8.09
CA PRO A 166 -20.90 -0.41 6.95
C PRO A 166 -20.25 0.96 7.22
N GLU A 167 -20.48 1.54 8.40
CA GLU A 167 -19.85 2.81 8.82
C GLU A 167 -18.50 2.61 9.51
N GLY A 168 -18.14 1.38 9.79
CA GLY A 168 -16.88 1.00 10.41
C GLY A 168 -15.72 0.96 9.41
N PRO A 169 -14.50 0.71 9.91
CA PRO A 169 -13.31 0.65 9.07
C PRO A 169 -13.38 -0.54 8.09
N LEU A 170 -13.06 -0.29 6.83
CA LEU A 170 -12.94 -1.33 5.81
C LEU A 170 -11.87 -2.36 6.19
N PHE A 171 -10.73 -1.91 6.68
CA PHE A 171 -9.61 -2.80 7.01
C PHE A 171 -9.48 -2.99 8.51
N VAL A 172 -9.52 -4.27 8.93
CA VAL A 172 -9.45 -4.64 10.34
C VAL A 172 -8.17 -5.43 10.66
N GLY A 173 -7.75 -5.32 11.91
CA GLY A 173 -6.66 -6.12 12.48
C GLY A 173 -7.12 -7.52 12.86
N VAL A 174 -6.18 -8.38 13.28
CA VAL A 174 -6.45 -9.78 13.65
C VAL A 174 -7.50 -9.92 14.77
N LYS A 175 -7.66 -8.90 15.62
CA LYS A 175 -8.64 -8.87 16.70
C LYS A 175 -9.97 -8.19 16.31
N GLY A 176 -10.18 -7.88 15.02
CA GLY A 176 -11.41 -7.23 14.53
C GLY A 176 -11.48 -5.71 14.70
N GLY A 177 -10.54 -5.08 15.42
CA GLY A 177 -10.48 -3.62 15.52
C GLY A 177 -9.82 -2.95 14.29
N PRO A 178 -9.84 -1.60 14.18
CA PRO A 178 -9.26 -0.87 13.06
C PRO A 178 -7.80 -1.25 12.79
N LEU A 179 -7.43 -1.42 11.52
CA LEU A 179 -6.07 -1.75 11.13
C LEU A 179 -5.11 -0.59 11.40
N SER A 180 -4.07 -0.84 12.18
CA SER A 180 -3.06 0.18 12.45
C SER A 180 -2.13 0.41 11.25
N PRO A 181 -1.77 1.67 10.94
CA PRO A 181 -0.75 1.99 9.92
C PRO A 181 0.58 1.27 10.15
N ARG A 182 0.93 1.01 11.41
CA ARG A 182 2.16 0.31 11.77
C ARG A 182 2.16 -1.15 11.29
N VAL A 183 1.01 -1.83 11.34
CA VAL A 183 0.88 -3.20 10.82
C VAL A 183 1.13 -3.23 9.31
N VAL A 184 0.58 -2.27 8.56
CA VAL A 184 0.84 -2.14 7.12
C VAL A 184 2.32 -1.86 6.83
N GLN A 185 2.96 -1.01 7.63
CA GLN A 185 4.39 -0.75 7.50
C GLN A 185 5.23 -2.01 7.72
N TYR A 186 4.87 -2.84 8.71
CA TYR A 186 5.53 -4.13 8.96
C TYR A 186 5.29 -5.10 7.79
N ALA A 187 4.06 -5.21 7.28
CA ALA A 187 3.75 -6.06 6.13
C ALA A 187 4.58 -5.67 4.90
N VAL A 188 4.67 -4.37 4.60
CA VAL A 188 5.52 -3.85 3.51
C VAL A 188 7.01 -4.14 3.77
N SER A 189 7.46 -4.02 5.04
CA SER A 189 8.85 -4.32 5.39
C SER A 189 9.20 -5.80 5.24
N ALA A 190 8.29 -6.70 5.62
CA ALA A 190 8.47 -8.15 5.43
C ALA A 190 8.53 -8.51 3.95
N LEU A 191 7.58 -8.01 3.15
CA LEU A 191 7.58 -8.18 1.69
C LEU A 191 8.85 -7.65 1.02
N ARG A 192 9.32 -6.51 1.47
CA ARG A 192 10.58 -5.94 0.99
C ARG A 192 11.74 -6.92 1.19
N GLY A 193 11.82 -7.54 2.37
CA GLY A 193 12.83 -8.57 2.66
C GLY A 193 12.70 -9.79 1.75
N ALA A 194 11.49 -10.33 1.64
CA ALA A 194 11.20 -11.51 0.81
C ALA A 194 11.48 -11.29 -0.68
N LEU A 195 11.24 -10.08 -1.18
CA LEU A 195 11.46 -9.71 -2.59
C LEU A 195 12.84 -9.09 -2.86
N GLY A 196 13.75 -9.04 -1.88
CA GLY A 196 15.07 -8.44 -2.03
C GLY A 196 15.06 -6.96 -2.40
N LEU A 197 14.01 -6.21 -2.00
CA LEU A 197 13.85 -4.81 -2.36
C LEU A 197 14.63 -3.89 -1.39
N PRO A 198 15.03 -2.69 -1.85
CA PRO A 198 15.78 -1.76 -1.01
C PRO A 198 14.97 -1.24 0.16
N GLU A 199 15.64 -0.80 1.24
CA GLU A 199 15.00 -0.22 2.44
C GLU A 199 14.09 0.99 2.14
N SER A 200 14.28 1.64 1.00
CA SER A 200 13.41 2.71 0.53
C SER A 200 12.02 2.25 0.09
N ALA A 201 11.78 0.94 -0.10
CA ALA A 201 10.48 0.38 -0.42
C ALA A 201 9.55 0.46 0.80
N THR A 202 8.78 1.51 0.87
CA THR A 202 7.87 1.88 1.96
C THR A 202 6.47 2.14 1.40
N PRO A 203 5.42 2.20 2.22
CA PRO A 203 4.10 2.64 1.77
C PRO A 203 4.10 3.98 1.03
N HIS A 204 4.96 4.91 1.46
CA HIS A 204 5.13 6.20 0.77
C HIS A 204 5.81 6.04 -0.60
N ALA A 205 6.78 5.12 -0.70
CA ALA A 205 7.44 4.84 -1.97
C ALA A 205 6.49 4.20 -2.99
N LEU A 206 5.54 3.34 -2.56
CA LEU A 206 4.49 2.79 -3.43
C LEU A 206 3.65 3.89 -4.06
N ARG A 207 3.15 4.83 -3.24
CA ARG A 207 2.41 6.00 -3.74
C ARG A 207 3.27 6.89 -4.65
N HIS A 208 4.54 7.09 -4.33
CA HIS A 208 5.47 7.86 -5.17
C HIS A 208 5.71 7.14 -6.51
N SER A 209 5.83 5.82 -6.49
CA SER A 209 5.98 5.01 -7.70
C SER A 209 4.74 5.09 -8.59
N PHE A 210 3.53 5.08 -8.02
CA PHE A 210 2.29 5.36 -8.74
C PHE A 210 2.39 6.68 -9.50
N ALA A 211 2.70 7.78 -8.81
CA ALA A 211 2.83 9.10 -9.42
C ALA A 211 3.87 9.15 -10.54
N THR A 212 5.04 8.53 -10.30
CA THR A 212 6.14 8.55 -11.27
C THR A 212 5.83 7.69 -12.49
N HIS A 213 5.22 6.51 -12.30
CA HIS A 213 4.85 5.63 -13.40
C HIS A 213 3.74 6.22 -14.26
N LEU A 214 2.79 6.91 -13.62
CA LEU A 214 1.73 7.63 -14.31
C LEU A 214 2.28 8.78 -15.16
N LEU A 215 3.21 9.59 -14.61
CA LEU A 215 3.90 10.65 -15.33
C LEU A 215 4.71 10.14 -16.52
N ALA A 216 5.46 9.04 -16.33
CA ALA A 216 6.30 8.46 -17.36
C ALA A 216 5.50 7.98 -18.59
N ARG A 217 4.21 7.68 -18.41
CA ARG A 217 3.30 7.25 -19.46
C ARG A 217 2.42 8.37 -20.05
N ARG A 218 2.88 9.61 -20.00
CA ARG A 218 2.22 10.81 -20.55
C ARG A 218 0.98 11.29 -19.79
N GLY A 219 0.85 10.95 -18.51
CA GLY A 219 -0.15 11.58 -17.65
C GLY A 219 0.13 13.08 -17.48
N GLU A 220 -0.89 13.93 -17.56
CA GLU A 220 -0.73 15.36 -17.31
C GLU A 220 -0.33 15.60 -15.84
N LEU A 221 0.77 16.33 -15.62
CA LEU A 221 1.30 16.61 -14.27
C LEU A 221 0.23 17.22 -13.35
N ARG A 222 -0.64 18.06 -13.89
CA ARG A 222 -1.71 18.72 -13.13
C ARG A 222 -2.76 17.72 -12.65
N ALA A 223 -3.23 16.82 -13.52
CA ALA A 223 -4.19 15.77 -13.18
C ALA A 223 -3.62 14.83 -12.10
N ILE A 224 -2.33 14.50 -12.20
CA ILE A 224 -1.65 13.66 -11.21
C ILE A 224 -1.51 14.38 -9.87
N GLN A 225 -1.20 15.67 -9.83
CA GLN A 225 -1.13 16.45 -8.61
C GLN A 225 -2.48 16.54 -7.89
N GLU A 226 -3.57 16.71 -8.64
CA GLU A 226 -4.93 16.71 -8.13
C GLU A 226 -5.33 15.34 -7.57
N LEU A 227 -5.05 14.26 -8.31
CA LEU A 227 -5.24 12.87 -7.88
C LEU A 227 -4.52 12.55 -6.56
N LEU A 228 -3.31 13.07 -6.41
CA LEU A 228 -2.52 12.86 -5.21
C LEU A 228 -2.93 13.79 -4.05
N GLY A 229 -3.78 14.81 -4.28
CA GLY A 229 -4.21 15.74 -3.27
C GLY A 229 -3.05 16.59 -2.73
N HIS A 230 -2.18 17.12 -3.59
CA HIS A 230 -1.18 18.11 -3.21
C HIS A 230 -1.84 19.47 -2.98
N ALA A 231 -1.66 20.02 -1.78
CA ALA A 231 -2.39 21.17 -1.25
C ALA A 231 -1.95 22.54 -1.81
N SER A 232 -1.33 22.61 -2.96
CA SER A 232 -0.84 23.86 -3.55
C SER A 232 -1.58 24.09 -4.87
N LEU A 233 -2.77 24.59 -4.79
CA LEU A 233 -3.47 25.53 -5.67
C LEU A 233 -4.95 25.46 -5.31
N SER A 234 -5.48 26.60 -4.88
CA SER A 234 -6.90 26.79 -4.60
C SER A 234 -7.70 26.58 -5.86
N THR A 235 -8.57 25.62 -5.85
CA THR A 235 -9.94 25.71 -6.38
C THR A 235 -10.63 24.38 -6.20
N THR A 236 -11.79 24.42 -5.58
CA THR A 236 -12.79 23.35 -5.61
C THR A 236 -13.30 23.30 -7.06
N GLN A 237 -12.60 22.59 -7.94
CA GLN A 237 -13.17 22.23 -9.22
C GLN A 237 -13.93 20.92 -9.01
N ILE A 238 -15.24 21.03 -9.10
CA ILE A 238 -16.16 19.90 -9.21
C ILE A 238 -15.80 19.22 -10.53
N TYR A 239 -15.22 18.02 -10.44
CA TYR A 239 -14.98 17.19 -11.61
C TYR A 239 -16.31 16.90 -12.30
N THR A 240 -16.42 17.29 -13.56
CA THR A 240 -17.52 16.82 -14.39
C THR A 240 -17.28 15.35 -14.77
N LYS A 241 -18.34 14.57 -15.01
CA LYS A 241 -18.22 13.16 -15.45
C LYS A 241 -17.30 12.99 -16.68
N VAL A 242 -17.18 14.02 -17.51
CA VAL A 242 -16.31 14.05 -18.69
C VAL A 242 -14.83 14.11 -18.32
N ASP A 243 -14.48 14.85 -17.27
CA ASP A 243 -13.09 14.95 -16.79
C ASP A 243 -12.66 13.66 -16.09
N ALA A 244 -13.57 13.03 -15.35
CA ALA A 244 -13.34 11.73 -14.72
C ALA A 244 -13.10 10.63 -15.75
N ALA A 245 -13.88 10.59 -16.84
CA ALA A 245 -13.70 9.60 -17.91
C ALA A 245 -12.37 9.79 -18.67
N ARG A 246 -11.98 11.03 -18.96
CA ARG A 246 -10.66 11.35 -19.56
C ARG A 246 -9.50 10.98 -18.64
N LEU A 247 -9.65 11.25 -17.35
CA LEU A 247 -8.66 10.90 -16.33
C LEU A 247 -8.54 9.38 -16.19
N MET A 248 -9.67 8.67 -16.24
CA MET A 248 -9.72 7.21 -16.20
C MET A 248 -9.05 6.59 -17.42
N SER A 249 -9.35 7.07 -18.63
CA SER A 249 -8.70 6.61 -19.85
C SER A 249 -7.18 6.85 -19.80
N ALA A 250 -6.73 8.05 -19.44
CA ALA A 250 -5.31 8.34 -19.28
C ALA A 250 -4.65 7.50 -18.18
N PHE A 251 -5.39 7.16 -17.13
CA PHE A 251 -4.94 6.32 -16.03
C PHE A 251 -4.85 4.85 -16.44
N GLU A 252 -5.86 4.31 -17.12
CA GLU A 252 -5.88 2.95 -17.64
C GLU A 252 -4.79 2.71 -18.67
N ASP A 253 -4.58 3.67 -19.58
CA ASP A 253 -3.50 3.62 -20.57
C ASP A 253 -2.11 3.72 -19.93
N ALA A 254 -2.00 4.46 -18.84
CA ALA A 254 -0.74 4.75 -18.17
C ALA A 254 -0.38 3.74 -17.06
N HIS A 255 -1.36 3.05 -16.47
CA HIS A 255 -1.09 2.18 -15.32
C HIS A 255 -0.83 0.74 -15.77
N PRO A 256 0.26 0.08 -15.29
CA PRO A 256 0.63 -1.28 -15.72
C PRO A 256 -0.44 -2.36 -15.46
N ARG A 257 -1.30 -2.15 -14.46
CA ARG A 257 -2.38 -3.06 -14.06
C ARG A 257 -3.70 -2.83 -14.78
N ALA A 258 -3.86 -1.74 -15.51
CA ALA A 258 -5.08 -1.47 -16.26
C ALA A 258 -5.23 -2.35 -17.51
N ARG A 259 -4.14 -2.92 -18.01
CA ARG A 259 -4.19 -3.86 -19.12
C ARG A 259 -4.72 -5.21 -18.62
N ARG A 260 -5.99 -5.51 -18.89
CA ARG A 260 -6.53 -6.87 -18.78
C ARG A 260 -5.67 -7.79 -19.65
N LEU A 261 -5.17 -8.88 -19.08
CA LEU A 261 -4.81 -10.05 -19.88
C LEU A 261 -6.08 -10.44 -20.65
N PRO A 262 -5.99 -10.70 -21.98
CA PRO A 262 -7.13 -11.22 -22.70
C PRO A 262 -7.62 -12.47 -21.96
N PRO A 263 -8.95 -12.71 -21.90
CA PRO A 263 -9.48 -13.91 -21.30
C PRO A 263 -8.77 -15.10 -21.97
N SER A 264 -8.22 -15.99 -21.14
CA SER A 264 -7.65 -17.24 -21.63
C SER A 264 -8.74 -17.94 -22.46
N GLU A 265 -8.47 -18.18 -23.72
CA GLU A 265 -9.35 -18.99 -24.57
C GLU A 265 -9.66 -20.29 -23.83
N PRO A 266 -10.93 -20.72 -23.79
CA PRO A 266 -11.25 -22.03 -23.23
C PRO A 266 -10.48 -23.08 -24.04
N PRO A 267 -9.93 -24.12 -23.39
CA PRO A 267 -9.20 -25.15 -24.08
C PRO A 267 -10.12 -25.74 -25.16
N SER A 268 -9.66 -25.71 -26.42
CA SER A 268 -10.33 -26.32 -27.56
C SER A 268 -10.66 -27.78 -27.20
N PRO A 269 -11.86 -28.26 -27.53
CA PRO A 269 -12.22 -29.66 -27.32
C PRO A 269 -11.24 -30.51 -28.14
N ARG A 270 -10.55 -31.44 -27.49
CA ARG A 270 -9.70 -32.43 -28.14
C ARG A 270 -10.60 -33.19 -29.10
N SER A 271 -10.30 -33.12 -30.36
CA SER A 271 -10.88 -34.01 -31.39
C SER A 271 -10.42 -35.45 -31.05
N GLU A 272 -11.35 -36.22 -30.48
CA GLU A 272 -11.21 -37.69 -30.49
C GLU A 272 -11.32 -38.15 -31.94
N THR A 273 -10.18 -38.42 -32.56
CA THR A 273 -10.12 -39.25 -33.73
C THR A 273 -10.34 -40.67 -33.32
N VAL A 274 -11.51 -41.17 -33.65
CA VAL A 274 -11.84 -42.59 -33.60
C VAL A 274 -11.08 -43.23 -34.78
N ASP A 275 -9.98 -43.93 -34.47
CA ASP A 275 -9.42 -44.92 -35.37
C ASP A 275 -10.01 -46.29 -35.04
N ALA A 276 -10.94 -46.71 -35.88
CA ALA A 276 -11.36 -48.08 -36.00
C ALA A 276 -10.45 -48.78 -37.00
N GLU A 277 -9.74 -49.81 -36.58
CA GLU A 277 -9.45 -51.01 -37.42
C GLU A 277 -8.77 -52.11 -36.60
N GLN A 278 -9.53 -53.19 -36.49
CA GLN A 278 -9.22 -54.59 -36.83
C GLN A 278 -8.07 -55.34 -36.12
N GLY A 279 -8.48 -56.40 -35.49
CA GLY A 279 -7.81 -57.64 -35.82
C GLY A 279 -7.35 -58.54 -34.69
N THR A 280 -8.17 -59.55 -34.39
CA THR A 280 -7.79 -60.95 -34.08
C THR A 280 -7.06 -61.32 -32.75
N SER A 281 -7.85 -62.05 -31.96
CA SER A 281 -7.56 -63.38 -31.41
C SER A 281 -6.29 -63.64 -30.59
N ALA A 282 -6.48 -63.97 -29.29
CA ALA A 282 -6.08 -65.25 -28.65
C ALA A 282 -6.33 -65.23 -27.15
N ARG A 283 -7.20 -65.99 -26.73
CA ARG A 283 -7.41 -66.98 -25.63
C ARG A 283 -6.36 -67.04 -24.50
N SER A 284 -6.96 -67.33 -23.38
CA SER A 284 -6.42 -68.05 -22.17
C SER A 284 -6.06 -67.10 -21.01
N GLY A 285 -6.60 -67.15 -19.85
CA GLY A 285 -7.23 -68.20 -19.13
C GLY A 285 -6.83 -68.02 -17.65
N TYR A 286 -7.78 -68.25 -16.73
CA TYR A 286 -7.56 -68.49 -15.30
C TYR A 286 -7.07 -67.29 -14.43
N ALA A 287 -7.52 -67.03 -13.25
CA ALA A 287 -8.40 -67.71 -12.31
C ALA A 287 -8.86 -66.72 -11.22
N VAL A 288 -10.04 -66.97 -10.73
CA VAL A 288 -10.69 -66.48 -9.54
C VAL A 288 -9.86 -66.78 -8.28
N ARG A 289 -9.72 -65.85 -7.37
CA ARG A 289 -9.78 -66.12 -5.92
C ARG A 289 -10.48 -64.96 -5.19
N GLN A 290 -11.64 -65.33 -4.70
CA GLN A 290 -12.31 -64.72 -3.54
C GLN A 290 -11.54 -65.11 -2.27
N ASP A 291 -11.58 -64.27 -1.27
CA ASP A 291 -12.01 -64.47 0.11
C ASP A 291 -11.36 -63.45 1.03
N ARG A 292 -12.15 -62.70 1.62
CA ARG A 292 -12.84 -62.55 2.92
C ARG A 292 -12.07 -61.75 4.00
N PRO A 293 -12.83 -61.09 4.88
CA PRO A 293 -12.37 -60.01 5.78
C PRO A 293 -12.00 -60.55 7.16
N VAL A 294 -11.19 -59.82 7.91
CA VAL A 294 -11.00 -60.04 9.34
C VAL A 294 -11.07 -58.72 10.12
N GLU A 295 -11.96 -58.74 11.04
CA GLU A 295 -12.32 -57.91 12.15
C GLU A 295 -11.22 -57.27 12.99
N ARG A 296 -11.62 -56.10 13.50
CA ARG A 296 -11.44 -55.51 14.85
C ARG A 296 -10.38 -56.07 15.79
N ARG A 297 -9.65 -55.17 16.41
CA ARG A 297 -9.63 -54.98 17.87
C ARG A 297 -8.93 -53.71 18.31
N ASN A 298 -9.62 -53.06 19.24
CA ASN A 298 -9.21 -52.04 20.19
C ASN A 298 -7.83 -52.29 20.88
N ALA A 299 -7.07 -51.24 21.09
CA ALA A 299 -6.58 -50.81 22.41
C ALA A 299 -6.23 -49.31 22.30
#